data_dc7573cc8b2926b544c051bdd1dda8b7
#
_entry.id   dc7573cc8b2926b544c051bdd1dda8b7
#
_cell.length_a   1.000
_cell.length_b   1.000
_cell.length_c   1.000
_cell.angle_alpha   90.00
_cell.angle_beta   90.00
_cell.angle_gamma   90.00
#
_symmetry.space_group_name_H-M   'P 1'
#
loop_
_entity.id
_entity.type
_entity.pdbx_description
1 polymer ?
#
loop_
_entity_poly.entity_id
_entity_poly.type
_entity_poly.pdbx_seq_one_letter_code
_entity_poly.pdbx_strand_id
1 'polypeptide(L)'
;MLGRHEFVRSHGLGNDYLVVDGETFGVALTPARVVAICDRHTGVGSDGILERVPAPAGFDAAVRIYNPDGSEAEKSGNGTRIFAKFCFDHGYASPDRPLRLHTLGGPVTAHLIARERDRSVMRMSMGRASFRCADLPMDGRGADEWVQAPLDLGERTFTATCVSVGNPHAVLFDAPFDEASARRWGPLVENHVQFPSRTNVQLIQPVDRGTVRALIWERGAGWTLASGTSSCAVAAACVRAGITDRQVDVIMPGGTLEVLVGDDGSLEQVGFAQEIAVGRLSGDLLRALGA
;
A
#
# COMPACT_ATOMS: atom_id res chain seq x y z
N MET A 1 -7.62 -24.52 0.24
CA MET A 1 -6.25 -24.41 0.78
C MET A 1 -5.27 -24.81 -0.31
N LEU A 2 -4.12 -24.14 -0.40
CA LEU A 2 -3.10 -24.42 -1.41
C LEU A 2 -2.29 -25.67 -1.09
N GLY A 3 -1.91 -26.40 -2.14
CA GLY A 3 -1.01 -27.55 -2.07
C GLY A 3 0.47 -27.16 -2.20
N ARG A 4 1.31 -28.17 -2.25
CA ARG A 4 2.78 -27.99 -2.36
C ARG A 4 3.17 -27.32 -3.68
N HIS A 5 3.99 -26.25 -3.59
CA HIS A 5 4.47 -25.41 -4.70
C HIS A 5 3.38 -24.64 -5.44
N GLU A 6 2.16 -24.57 -4.90
CA GLU A 6 1.06 -23.82 -5.48
C GLU A 6 1.08 -22.37 -5.01
N PHE A 7 0.64 -21.48 -5.89
CA PHE A 7 0.47 -20.06 -5.63
C PHE A 7 -0.81 -19.54 -6.26
N VAL A 8 -1.31 -18.44 -5.72
CA VAL A 8 -2.37 -17.62 -6.32
C VAL A 8 -1.75 -16.30 -6.74
N ARG A 9 -1.90 -15.92 -8.00
CA ARG A 9 -1.55 -14.58 -8.47
C ARG A 9 -2.76 -13.69 -8.43
N SER A 10 -2.66 -12.57 -7.74
CA SER A 10 -3.75 -11.59 -7.59
C SER A 10 -3.23 -10.18 -7.71
N HIS A 11 -4.11 -9.22 -8.02
CA HIS A 11 -3.76 -7.81 -8.03
C HIS A 11 -4.79 -6.93 -7.33
N GLY A 12 -4.32 -5.76 -6.90
CA GLY A 12 -5.13 -4.61 -6.51
C GLY A 12 -4.62 -3.38 -7.23
N LEU A 13 -5.42 -2.80 -8.13
CA LEU A 13 -5.07 -1.61 -8.91
C LEU A 13 -3.78 -1.75 -9.74
N GLY A 14 -3.56 -2.93 -10.34
CA GLY A 14 -2.37 -3.20 -11.16
C GLY A 14 -1.13 -3.65 -10.40
N ASN A 15 -1.07 -3.48 -9.09
CA ASN A 15 0.01 -4.00 -8.25
C ASN A 15 -0.28 -5.48 -7.93
N ASP A 16 0.55 -6.39 -8.43
CA ASP A 16 0.31 -7.83 -8.40
C ASP A 16 1.25 -8.57 -7.45
N TYR A 17 0.68 -9.55 -6.74
CA TYR A 17 1.41 -10.40 -5.81
C TYR A 17 1.14 -11.88 -6.07
N LEU A 18 2.14 -12.71 -5.76
CA LEU A 18 1.96 -14.15 -5.58
C LEU A 18 1.62 -14.42 -4.12
N VAL A 19 0.50 -15.08 -3.86
CA VAL A 19 0.13 -15.53 -2.52
C VAL A 19 0.46 -17.00 -2.37
N VAL A 20 1.21 -17.35 -1.34
CA VAL A 20 1.59 -18.72 -1.02
C VAL A 20 1.22 -19.08 0.42
N ASP A 21 0.99 -20.34 0.69
CA ASP A 21 0.81 -20.85 2.04
C ASP A 21 2.14 -21.41 2.56
N GLY A 22 2.82 -20.67 3.43
CA GLY A 22 4.14 -21.03 3.95
C GLY A 22 4.20 -22.40 4.63
N GLU A 23 3.08 -22.89 5.17
CA GLU A 23 3.02 -24.21 5.81
C GLU A 23 3.03 -25.35 4.78
N THR A 24 2.52 -25.14 3.57
CA THR A 24 2.39 -26.18 2.53
C THR A 24 3.27 -25.93 1.31
N PHE A 25 3.74 -24.71 1.08
CA PHE A 25 4.47 -24.31 -0.14
C PHE A 25 5.74 -25.13 -0.38
N GLY A 26 6.47 -25.49 0.68
CA GLY A 26 7.63 -26.39 0.60
C GLY A 26 8.89 -25.75 0.00
N VAL A 27 8.90 -24.44 -0.17
CA VAL A 27 10.08 -23.63 -0.58
C VAL A 27 10.27 -22.52 0.43
N ALA A 28 11.36 -22.52 1.17
CA ALA A 28 11.70 -21.43 2.07
C ALA A 28 11.98 -20.15 1.27
N LEU A 29 11.28 -19.05 1.57
CA LEU A 29 11.42 -17.77 0.88
C LEU A 29 12.64 -17.00 1.42
N THR A 30 13.83 -17.35 0.93
CA THR A 30 15.04 -16.54 1.14
C THR A 30 15.05 -15.35 0.18
N PRO A 31 15.76 -14.24 0.47
CA PRO A 31 15.86 -13.11 -0.45
C PRO A 31 16.19 -13.49 -1.89
N ALA A 32 17.19 -14.36 -2.08
CA ALA A 32 17.59 -14.82 -3.42
C ALA A 32 16.47 -15.59 -4.14
N ARG A 33 15.71 -16.43 -3.43
CA ARG A 33 14.58 -17.16 -4.01
C ARG A 33 13.40 -16.27 -4.32
N VAL A 34 13.13 -15.26 -3.49
CA VAL A 34 12.10 -14.25 -3.75
C VAL A 34 12.42 -13.50 -5.04
N VAL A 35 13.67 -12.99 -5.19
CA VAL A 35 14.15 -12.34 -6.43
C VAL A 35 13.91 -13.23 -7.63
N ALA A 36 14.35 -14.50 -7.58
CA ALA A 36 14.22 -15.45 -8.69
C ALA A 36 12.75 -15.76 -9.04
N ILE A 37 11.86 -15.90 -8.05
CA ILE A 37 10.44 -16.17 -8.27
C ILE A 37 9.73 -14.92 -8.85
N CYS A 38 10.08 -13.72 -8.36
CA CYS A 38 9.48 -12.46 -8.79
C CYS A 38 9.98 -11.95 -10.14
N ASP A 39 11.09 -12.51 -10.68
CA ASP A 39 11.60 -12.12 -11.99
C ASP A 39 10.56 -12.37 -13.08
N ARG A 40 10.26 -11.33 -13.89
CA ARG A 40 9.19 -11.38 -14.89
C ARG A 40 9.57 -12.14 -16.17
N HIS A 41 10.84 -12.46 -16.36
CA HIS A 41 11.36 -13.12 -17.56
C HIS A 41 11.75 -14.57 -17.30
N THR A 42 12.31 -14.85 -16.14
CA THR A 42 12.88 -16.18 -15.81
C THR A 42 12.17 -16.85 -14.62
N GLY A 43 11.36 -16.09 -13.86
CA GLY A 43 10.52 -16.59 -12.77
C GLY A 43 9.02 -16.62 -13.12
N VAL A 44 8.18 -16.57 -12.11
CA VAL A 44 6.73 -16.41 -12.25
C VAL A 44 6.37 -14.97 -12.60
N GLY A 45 7.12 -14.02 -12.03
CA GLY A 45 6.95 -12.58 -12.23
C GLY A 45 5.84 -11.99 -11.37
N SER A 46 6.20 -11.03 -10.50
CA SER A 46 5.24 -10.27 -9.69
C SER A 46 5.92 -9.07 -9.03
N ASP A 47 5.12 -8.17 -8.43
CA ASP A 47 5.59 -7.07 -7.61
C ASP A 47 5.92 -7.50 -6.16
N GLY A 48 5.83 -8.79 -5.87
CA GLY A 48 6.20 -9.37 -4.58
C GLY A 48 5.50 -10.68 -4.25
N ILE A 49 5.76 -11.18 -3.05
CA ILE A 49 5.17 -12.41 -2.54
C ILE A 49 4.49 -12.14 -1.19
N LEU A 50 3.30 -12.68 -1.00
CA LEU A 50 2.56 -12.69 0.27
C LEU A 50 2.58 -14.12 0.80
N GLU A 51 3.31 -14.35 1.87
CA GLU A 51 3.42 -15.65 2.52
C GLU A 51 2.48 -15.73 3.72
N ARG A 52 1.49 -16.63 3.68
CA ARG A 52 0.72 -16.97 4.86
C ARG A 52 1.63 -17.71 5.85
N VAL A 53 1.67 -17.22 7.07
CA VAL A 53 2.42 -17.84 8.17
C VAL A 53 1.49 -18.12 9.35
N PRO A 54 1.88 -18.97 10.33
CA PRO A 54 1.09 -19.19 11.54
C PRO A 54 0.71 -17.89 12.23
N ALA A 55 -0.56 -17.71 12.53
CA ALA A 55 -1.06 -16.50 13.18
C ALA A 55 -0.77 -16.54 14.69
N PRO A 56 -0.28 -15.44 15.28
CA PRO A 56 -0.17 -15.33 16.72
C PRO A 56 -1.57 -15.28 17.37
N ALA A 57 -1.61 -15.51 18.69
CA ALA A 57 -2.86 -15.49 19.45
C ALA A 57 -3.61 -14.15 19.26
N GLY A 58 -4.91 -14.24 19.02
CA GLY A 58 -5.78 -13.08 18.79
C GLY A 58 -5.87 -12.60 17.35
N PHE A 59 -5.22 -13.28 16.40
CA PHE A 59 -5.34 -13.03 14.97
C PHE A 59 -5.90 -14.25 14.25
N ASP A 60 -6.60 -14.01 13.14
CA ASP A 60 -7.18 -15.07 12.31
C ASP A 60 -6.18 -15.59 11.27
N ALA A 61 -5.29 -14.70 10.79
CA ALA A 61 -4.22 -15.03 9.86
C ALA A 61 -3.03 -14.09 10.05
N ALA A 62 -1.87 -14.50 9.55
CA ALA A 62 -0.66 -13.65 9.51
C ALA A 62 0.00 -13.73 8.14
N VAL A 63 0.60 -12.62 7.71
CA VAL A 63 1.26 -12.50 6.41
C VAL A 63 2.62 -11.85 6.55
N ARG A 64 3.61 -12.42 5.88
CA ARG A 64 4.87 -11.79 5.54
C ARG A 64 4.80 -11.26 4.11
N ILE A 65 5.33 -10.08 3.89
CA ILE A 65 5.25 -9.37 2.61
C ILE A 65 6.68 -9.21 2.09
N TYR A 66 6.98 -9.82 0.96
CA TYR A 66 8.29 -9.69 0.33
C TYR A 66 8.20 -8.80 -0.90
N ASN A 67 9.12 -7.86 -1.00
CA ASN A 67 9.34 -7.07 -2.20
C ASN A 67 10.09 -7.90 -3.27
N PRO A 68 10.04 -7.51 -4.56
CA PRO A 68 10.70 -8.27 -5.62
C PRO A 68 12.24 -8.24 -5.54
N ASP A 69 12.83 -7.35 -4.75
CA ASP A 69 14.26 -7.32 -4.45
C ASP A 69 14.68 -8.25 -3.30
N GLY A 70 13.74 -9.01 -2.74
CA GLY A 70 13.96 -9.94 -1.64
C GLY A 70 13.91 -9.33 -0.25
N SER A 71 13.73 -8.02 -0.12
CA SER A 71 13.51 -7.36 1.16
C SER A 71 12.09 -7.65 1.70
N GLU A 72 11.92 -7.55 3.02
CA GLU A 72 10.62 -7.70 3.66
C GLU A 72 10.00 -6.32 3.92
N ALA A 73 8.75 -6.13 3.50
CA ALA A 73 7.99 -4.92 3.77
C ALA A 73 7.17 -5.06 5.06
N GLU A 74 7.14 -4.02 5.86
CA GLU A 74 6.37 -3.99 7.10
C GLU A 74 4.86 -4.05 6.83
N LYS A 75 4.38 -3.34 5.79
CA LYS A 75 2.97 -3.24 5.43
C LYS A 75 2.81 -2.87 3.96
N SER A 76 1.78 -3.41 3.32
CA SER A 76 1.33 -3.03 1.99
C SER A 76 -0.20 -2.96 1.97
N GLY A 77 -0.79 -1.81 1.62
CA GLY A 77 -2.24 -1.65 1.53
C GLY A 77 -2.85 -2.58 0.46
N ASN A 78 -2.23 -2.66 -0.72
CA ASN A 78 -2.66 -3.57 -1.78
C ASN A 78 -2.42 -5.04 -1.38
N GLY A 79 -1.23 -5.35 -0.84
CA GLY A 79 -0.88 -6.70 -0.41
C GLY A 79 -1.82 -7.24 0.66
N THR A 80 -2.13 -6.46 1.70
CA THR A 80 -3.05 -6.91 2.76
C THR A 80 -4.48 -7.11 2.24
N ARG A 81 -4.94 -6.30 1.27
CA ARG A 81 -6.24 -6.47 0.62
C ARG A 81 -6.29 -7.75 -0.24
N ILE A 82 -5.26 -8.00 -1.03
CA ILE A 82 -5.10 -9.23 -1.80
C ILE A 82 -5.07 -10.45 -0.87
N PHE A 83 -4.30 -10.37 0.21
CA PHE A 83 -4.19 -11.47 1.17
C PHE A 83 -5.50 -11.74 1.90
N ALA A 84 -6.26 -10.72 2.26
CA ALA A 84 -7.59 -10.90 2.86
C ALA A 84 -8.54 -11.61 1.91
N LYS A 85 -8.58 -11.20 0.62
CA LYS A 85 -9.35 -11.93 -0.41
C LYS A 85 -8.94 -13.38 -0.48
N PHE A 86 -7.64 -13.66 -0.56
CA PHE A 86 -7.11 -15.01 -0.58
C PHE A 86 -7.61 -15.83 0.63
N CYS A 87 -7.55 -15.28 1.84
CA CYS A 87 -8.03 -15.97 3.03
C CYS A 87 -9.51 -16.34 2.94
N PHE A 88 -10.36 -15.44 2.44
CA PHE A 88 -11.79 -15.70 2.29
C PHE A 88 -12.11 -16.68 1.15
N ASP A 89 -11.41 -16.61 0.03
CA ASP A 89 -11.71 -17.44 -1.14
C ASP A 89 -11.16 -18.85 -1.02
N HIS A 90 -10.04 -19.03 -0.34
CA HIS A 90 -9.38 -20.32 -0.18
C HIS A 90 -9.63 -20.98 1.18
N GLY A 91 -10.60 -20.49 1.96
CA GLY A 91 -11.11 -21.14 3.17
C GLY A 91 -10.21 -21.04 4.41
N TYR A 92 -9.33 -20.01 4.46
CA TYR A 92 -8.52 -19.71 5.65
C TYR A 92 -9.27 -18.84 6.66
N ALA A 93 -10.34 -18.17 6.24
CA ALA A 93 -11.19 -17.36 7.11
C ALA A 93 -12.64 -17.33 6.61
N SER A 94 -13.61 -17.13 7.54
CA SER A 94 -15.01 -16.91 7.17
C SER A 94 -15.20 -15.49 6.65
N PRO A 95 -15.91 -15.30 5.51
CA PRO A 95 -16.26 -13.97 5.01
C PRO A 95 -17.36 -13.28 5.83
N ASP A 96 -18.04 -14.01 6.74
CA ASP A 96 -19.20 -13.50 7.49
C ASP A 96 -18.79 -12.63 8.70
N ARG A 97 -17.50 -12.53 9.00
CA ARG A 97 -16.97 -11.72 10.10
C ARG A 97 -15.67 -11.01 9.68
N PRO A 98 -15.31 -9.94 10.40
CA PRO A 98 -14.03 -9.27 10.17
C PRO A 98 -12.85 -10.23 10.30
N LEU A 99 -11.91 -10.14 9.39
CA LEU A 99 -10.64 -10.88 9.42
C LEU A 99 -9.57 -10.03 10.10
N ARG A 100 -9.01 -10.51 11.21
CA ARG A 100 -7.90 -9.87 11.92
C ARG A 100 -6.58 -10.41 11.40
N LEU A 101 -5.85 -9.59 10.66
CA LEU A 101 -4.57 -9.92 10.07
C LEU A 101 -3.42 -9.39 10.95
N HIS A 102 -2.42 -10.22 11.15
CA HIS A 102 -1.12 -9.81 11.68
C HIS A 102 -0.17 -9.50 10.52
N THR A 103 0.47 -8.33 10.56
CA THR A 103 1.58 -7.94 9.67
C THR A 103 2.73 -7.40 10.51
N LEU A 104 3.93 -7.33 9.95
CA LEU A 104 5.09 -6.75 10.64
C LEU A 104 4.84 -5.26 11.03
N GLY A 105 4.08 -4.53 10.21
CA GLY A 105 3.68 -3.13 10.46
C GLY A 105 2.43 -2.98 11.33
N GLY A 106 2.03 -4.04 12.07
CA GLY A 106 0.92 -4.03 13.01
C GLY A 106 -0.37 -4.67 12.50
N PRO A 107 -1.43 -4.65 13.31
CA PRO A 107 -2.70 -5.27 13.00
C PRO A 107 -3.43 -4.57 11.85
N VAL A 108 -4.13 -5.39 11.05
CA VAL A 108 -5.05 -4.92 10.00
C VAL A 108 -6.36 -5.68 10.16
N THR A 109 -7.49 -4.96 10.10
CA THR A 109 -8.81 -5.56 10.05
C THR A 109 -9.35 -5.45 8.63
N ALA A 110 -9.79 -6.56 8.08
CA ALA A 110 -10.37 -6.63 6.74
C ALA A 110 -11.84 -7.08 6.80
N HIS A 111 -12.70 -6.40 6.05
CA HIS A 111 -14.10 -6.77 5.86
C HIS A 111 -14.35 -7.02 4.38
N LEU A 112 -14.99 -8.12 4.05
CA LEU A 112 -15.53 -8.35 2.72
C LEU A 112 -16.83 -7.53 2.61
N ILE A 113 -16.85 -6.54 1.70
CA ILE A 113 -18.00 -5.67 1.48
C ILE A 113 -18.92 -6.23 0.39
N ALA A 114 -18.32 -6.67 -0.73
CA ALA A 114 -19.05 -7.25 -1.85
C ALA A 114 -18.20 -8.25 -2.61
N ARG A 115 -18.86 -9.24 -3.21
CA ARG A 115 -18.31 -10.08 -4.26
C ARG A 115 -18.97 -9.67 -5.58
N GLU A 116 -18.17 -9.09 -6.45
CA GLU A 116 -18.57 -8.80 -7.81
C GLU A 116 -18.21 -10.00 -8.71
N ARG A 117 -18.57 -9.96 -9.98
CA ARG A 117 -18.41 -11.11 -10.90
C ARG A 117 -16.96 -11.60 -10.98
N ASP A 118 -15.99 -10.68 -10.97
CA ASP A 118 -14.57 -10.93 -11.25
C ASP A 118 -13.64 -10.44 -10.13
N ARG A 119 -14.18 -9.78 -9.08
CA ARG A 119 -13.38 -9.18 -8.01
C ARG A 119 -14.14 -9.15 -6.68
N SER A 120 -13.40 -9.02 -5.59
CA SER A 120 -13.97 -8.78 -4.27
C SER A 120 -13.62 -7.38 -3.78
N VAL A 121 -14.61 -6.67 -3.25
CA VAL A 121 -14.45 -5.35 -2.63
C VAL A 121 -14.21 -5.52 -1.15
N MET A 122 -13.14 -4.95 -0.66
CA MET A 122 -12.67 -5.10 0.72
C MET A 122 -12.58 -3.73 1.39
N ARG A 123 -13.00 -3.65 2.66
CA ARG A 123 -12.70 -2.52 3.55
C ARG A 123 -11.58 -2.92 4.49
N MET A 124 -10.52 -2.13 4.52
CA MET A 124 -9.30 -2.38 5.28
C MET A 124 -9.06 -1.27 6.29
N SER A 125 -8.75 -1.62 7.55
CA SER A 125 -8.25 -0.63 8.50
C SER A 125 -6.82 -0.23 8.12
N MET A 126 -6.56 1.08 8.07
CA MET A 126 -5.26 1.63 7.66
C MET A 126 -4.49 2.31 8.80
N GLY A 127 -5.02 2.22 10.04
CA GLY A 127 -4.45 2.88 11.20
C GLY A 127 -5.03 4.28 11.40
N ARG A 128 -4.21 5.22 11.87
CA ARG A 128 -4.61 6.59 12.17
C ARG A 128 -3.66 7.58 11.51
N ALA A 129 -4.20 8.68 11.01
CA ALA A 129 -3.40 9.80 10.53
C ALA A 129 -2.84 10.59 11.72
N SER A 130 -1.57 10.97 11.63
CA SER A 130 -0.94 11.96 12.52
C SER A 130 -0.31 13.07 11.69
N PHE A 131 -0.55 14.30 12.09
CA PHE A 131 0.02 15.51 11.46
C PHE A 131 1.20 16.06 12.25
N ARG A 132 1.54 15.45 13.38
CA ARG A 132 2.65 15.90 14.23
C ARG A 132 3.98 15.65 13.53
N CYS A 133 4.81 16.68 13.41
CA CYS A 133 6.13 16.58 12.78
C CYS A 133 7.02 15.49 13.40
N ALA A 134 6.88 15.27 14.71
CA ALA A 134 7.62 14.22 15.43
C ALA A 134 7.26 12.79 14.95
N ASP A 135 6.03 12.56 14.49
CA ASP A 135 5.55 11.26 14.00
C ASP A 135 5.90 11.03 12.51
N LEU A 136 6.46 12.05 11.85
CA LEU A 136 6.83 12.07 10.43
C LEU A 136 8.34 11.90 10.19
N PRO A 137 9.19 11.74 11.20
CA PRO A 137 10.60 12.12 11.31
C PRO A 137 10.97 13.28 10.38
N MET A 138 10.34 14.47 10.57
CA MET A 138 10.64 15.66 9.79
C MET A 138 11.15 16.80 10.67
N ASP A 139 12.01 17.65 10.10
CA ASP A 139 12.37 18.93 10.72
C ASP A 139 11.25 19.95 10.49
N GLY A 140 10.37 20.08 11.47
CA GLY A 140 9.25 21.03 11.44
C GLY A 140 9.65 22.51 11.61
N ARG A 141 10.96 22.82 11.70
CA ARG A 141 11.48 24.17 11.98
C ARG A 141 10.78 24.83 13.18
N GLY A 142 10.50 24.04 14.22
CA GLY A 142 9.81 24.49 15.42
C GLY A 142 8.28 24.46 15.36
N ALA A 143 7.69 24.07 14.23
CA ALA A 143 6.25 23.81 14.11
C ALA A 143 5.88 22.42 14.62
N ASP A 144 4.77 22.33 15.36
CA ASP A 144 4.26 21.02 15.82
C ASP A 144 3.63 20.21 14.68
N GLU A 145 2.96 20.89 13.74
CA GLU A 145 2.33 20.32 12.57
C GLU A 145 2.73 21.08 11.29
N TRP A 146 2.72 20.40 10.15
CA TRP A 146 2.97 20.99 8.84
C TRP A 146 1.72 20.85 7.96
N VAL A 147 0.78 21.77 8.12
CA VAL A 147 -0.53 21.76 7.45
C VAL A 147 -0.67 23.02 6.60
N GLN A 148 -0.88 22.84 5.29
CA GLN A 148 -0.94 23.91 4.29
C GLN A 148 0.21 24.92 4.45
N ALA A 149 1.40 24.41 4.75
CA ALA A 149 2.58 25.24 5.02
C ALA A 149 3.54 25.22 3.82
N PRO A 150 4.37 26.27 3.65
CA PRO A 150 5.27 26.38 2.51
C PRO A 150 6.43 25.37 2.60
N LEU A 151 6.63 24.60 1.54
CA LEU A 151 7.77 23.72 1.31
C LEU A 151 8.62 24.33 0.19
N ASP A 152 9.77 24.90 0.55
CA ASP A 152 10.64 25.61 -0.37
C ASP A 152 11.71 24.68 -0.95
N LEU A 153 11.68 24.47 -2.26
CA LEU A 153 12.66 23.66 -3.00
C LEU A 153 13.73 24.54 -3.71
N GLY A 154 13.79 25.84 -3.38
CA GLY A 154 14.71 26.80 -4.00
C GLY A 154 14.19 27.35 -5.34
N GLU A 155 13.88 26.50 -6.30
CA GLU A 155 13.30 26.91 -7.59
C GLU A 155 11.80 27.22 -7.49
N ARG A 156 11.10 26.59 -6.55
CA ARG A 156 9.66 26.74 -6.33
C ARG A 156 9.30 26.39 -4.89
N THR A 157 8.39 27.17 -4.34
CA THR A 157 7.74 26.87 -3.07
C THR A 157 6.37 26.24 -3.34
N PHE A 158 6.07 25.11 -2.69
CA PHE A 158 4.77 24.44 -2.75
C PHE A 158 4.02 24.61 -1.43
N THR A 159 2.70 24.63 -1.51
CA THR A 159 1.84 24.46 -0.34
C THR A 159 1.73 22.96 -0.04
N ALA A 160 2.22 22.53 1.12
CA ALA A 160 2.26 21.12 1.50
C ALA A 160 1.54 20.86 2.83
N THR A 161 0.91 19.71 2.94
CA THR A 161 0.51 19.11 4.21
C THR A 161 1.28 17.81 4.40
N CYS A 162 1.97 17.70 5.53
CA CYS A 162 2.70 16.48 5.88
C CYS A 162 1.88 15.65 6.85
N VAL A 163 1.79 14.35 6.61
CA VAL A 163 0.98 13.42 7.39
C VAL A 163 1.64 12.04 7.46
N SER A 164 1.59 11.43 8.64
CA SER A 164 1.95 10.03 8.84
C SER A 164 0.69 9.16 8.83
N VAL A 165 0.73 8.08 8.08
CA VAL A 165 -0.27 7.00 8.10
C VAL A 165 0.42 5.66 8.44
N GLY A 166 1.45 5.75 9.29
CA GLY A 166 2.41 4.69 9.61
C GLY A 166 3.74 4.82 8.86
N ASN A 167 3.77 5.69 7.84
CA ASN A 167 4.96 6.15 7.10
C ASN A 167 4.75 7.62 6.69
N PRO A 168 5.83 8.38 6.41
CA PRO A 168 5.73 9.80 6.12
C PRO A 168 5.25 10.09 4.69
N HIS A 169 4.40 11.12 4.57
CA HIS A 169 3.86 11.62 3.32
C HIS A 169 3.88 13.15 3.27
N ALA A 170 4.21 13.72 2.11
CA ALA A 170 4.09 15.13 1.78
C ALA A 170 3.09 15.31 0.63
N VAL A 171 1.92 15.88 0.93
CA VAL A 171 0.85 16.13 -0.04
C VAL A 171 0.95 17.57 -0.53
N LEU A 172 1.17 17.75 -1.85
CA LEU A 172 1.35 19.05 -2.51
C LEU A 172 0.04 19.50 -3.16
N PHE A 173 -0.44 20.69 -2.80
CA PHE A 173 -1.75 21.19 -3.22
C PHE A 173 -1.74 22.04 -4.50
N ASP A 174 -0.60 22.63 -4.86
CA ASP A 174 -0.46 23.60 -5.96
C ASP A 174 0.62 23.19 -6.98
N ALA A 175 1.02 21.93 -6.97
CA ALA A 175 1.92 21.38 -7.97
C ALA A 175 1.17 21.19 -9.32
N PRO A 176 1.85 21.42 -10.47
CA PRO A 176 1.27 21.04 -11.76
C PRO A 176 0.90 19.55 -11.77
N PHE A 177 -0.31 19.23 -12.25
CA PHE A 177 -0.86 17.89 -12.16
C PHE A 177 -0.63 17.11 -13.45
N ASP A 178 0.60 16.65 -13.66
CA ASP A 178 1.02 15.78 -14.76
C ASP A 178 2.18 14.86 -14.33
N GLU A 179 2.40 13.78 -15.07
CA GLU A 179 3.44 12.79 -14.76
C GLU A 179 4.85 13.41 -14.79
N ALA A 180 5.12 14.34 -15.72
CA ALA A 180 6.43 14.99 -15.82
C ALA A 180 6.73 15.79 -14.55
N SER A 181 5.72 16.46 -14.01
CA SER A 181 5.81 17.17 -12.72
C SER A 181 6.04 16.24 -11.54
N ALA A 182 5.34 15.10 -11.49
CA ALA A 182 5.56 14.10 -10.45
C ALA A 182 6.99 13.53 -10.51
N ARG A 183 7.50 13.24 -11.70
CA ARG A 183 8.88 12.75 -11.92
C ARG A 183 9.94 13.83 -11.65
N ARG A 184 9.62 15.11 -11.84
CA ARG A 184 10.53 16.23 -11.53
C ARG A 184 10.56 16.52 -10.04
N TRP A 185 9.41 16.74 -9.43
CA TRP A 185 9.32 17.26 -8.05
C TRP A 185 9.35 16.14 -7.01
N GLY A 186 8.86 14.94 -7.35
CA GLY A 186 8.86 13.78 -6.46
C GLY A 186 10.21 13.52 -5.79
N PRO A 187 11.31 13.28 -6.55
CA PRO A 187 12.63 13.03 -5.97
C PRO A 187 13.19 14.21 -5.18
N LEU A 188 12.88 15.46 -5.58
CA LEU A 188 13.34 16.64 -4.85
C LEU A 188 12.66 16.79 -3.49
N VAL A 189 11.35 16.50 -3.41
CA VAL A 189 10.62 16.50 -2.14
C VAL A 189 10.97 15.27 -1.30
N GLU A 190 11.06 14.08 -1.91
CA GLU A 190 11.46 12.84 -1.22
C GLU A 190 12.75 13.05 -0.41
N ASN A 191 13.75 13.70 -1.02
CA ASN A 191 15.09 13.90 -0.46
C ASN A 191 15.30 15.28 0.16
N HIS A 192 14.23 16.04 0.37
CA HIS A 192 14.33 17.38 0.93
C HIS A 192 14.87 17.35 2.36
N VAL A 193 15.68 18.35 2.73
CA VAL A 193 16.36 18.44 4.03
C VAL A 193 15.41 18.32 5.24
N GLN A 194 14.16 18.72 5.09
CA GLN A 194 13.14 18.56 6.14
C GLN A 194 12.71 17.12 6.39
N PHE A 195 13.03 16.19 5.50
CA PHE A 195 12.70 14.77 5.62
C PHE A 195 13.96 13.92 5.74
N PRO A 196 14.65 13.88 6.90
CA PRO A 196 15.93 13.17 7.05
C PRO A 196 15.81 11.66 6.79
N SER A 197 14.62 11.08 6.94
CA SER A 197 14.30 9.68 6.61
C SER A 197 13.59 9.53 5.27
N ARG A 198 13.62 10.57 4.43
CA ARG A 198 12.87 10.69 3.18
C ARG A 198 11.35 10.59 3.38
N THR A 199 10.57 10.89 2.35
CA THR A 199 9.10 10.88 2.41
C THR A 199 8.48 10.38 1.11
N ASN A 200 7.24 9.88 1.17
CA ASN A 200 6.41 9.69 -0.01
C ASN A 200 5.80 11.03 -0.42
N VAL A 201 5.58 11.25 -1.70
CA VAL A 201 5.11 12.53 -2.25
C VAL A 201 3.86 12.32 -3.08
N GLN A 202 2.85 13.16 -2.88
CA GLN A 202 1.63 13.15 -3.65
C GLN A 202 1.37 14.55 -4.24
N LEU A 203 1.19 14.64 -5.55
CA LEU A 203 0.66 15.82 -6.21
C LEU A 203 -0.84 15.61 -6.34
N ILE A 204 -1.66 16.58 -5.92
CA ILE A 204 -3.11 16.41 -5.92
C ILE A 204 -3.82 17.47 -6.76
N GLN A 205 -4.99 17.08 -7.24
CA GLN A 205 -5.96 17.95 -7.89
C GLN A 205 -7.34 17.64 -7.33
N PRO A 206 -7.88 18.46 -6.40
CA PRO A 206 -9.26 18.34 -5.95
C PRO A 206 -10.23 18.49 -7.12
N VAL A 207 -11.25 17.62 -7.18
CA VAL A 207 -12.31 17.66 -8.19
C VAL A 207 -13.57 18.25 -7.58
N ASP A 208 -13.98 17.72 -6.44
CA ASP A 208 -15.11 18.17 -5.63
C ASP A 208 -14.90 17.78 -4.16
N ARG A 209 -15.94 17.93 -3.31
CA ARG A 209 -15.84 17.61 -1.88
C ARG A 209 -15.70 16.12 -1.57
N GLY A 210 -16.02 15.24 -2.50
CA GLY A 210 -15.89 13.79 -2.36
C GLY A 210 -14.78 13.17 -3.20
N THR A 211 -14.07 13.96 -4.05
CA THR A 211 -13.19 13.39 -5.06
C THR A 211 -11.88 14.16 -5.20
N VAL A 212 -10.76 13.46 -5.15
CA VAL A 212 -9.41 14.01 -5.38
C VAL A 212 -8.65 13.13 -6.35
N ARG A 213 -8.00 13.73 -7.35
CA ARG A 213 -7.00 13.05 -8.18
C ARG A 213 -5.63 13.14 -7.53
N ALA A 214 -4.85 12.06 -7.60
CA ALA A 214 -3.51 12.00 -7.03
C ALA A 214 -2.51 11.34 -7.97
N LEU A 215 -1.31 11.93 -8.06
CA LEU A 215 -0.12 11.37 -8.68
C LEU A 215 0.90 11.07 -7.59
N ILE A 216 1.54 9.91 -7.66
CA ILE A 216 2.30 9.37 -6.54
C ILE A 216 3.75 9.14 -6.92
N TRP A 217 4.62 9.59 -6.03
CA TRP A 217 6.03 9.26 -5.99
C TRP A 217 6.33 8.58 -4.65
N GLU A 218 6.58 7.29 -4.66
CA GLU A 218 6.85 6.52 -3.44
C GLU A 218 8.32 6.59 -3.03
N ARG A 219 8.55 6.74 -1.75
CA ARG A 219 9.87 6.71 -1.12
C ARG A 219 10.62 5.44 -1.49
N GLY A 220 11.71 5.59 -2.23
CA GLY A 220 12.57 4.49 -2.65
C GLY A 220 12.09 3.71 -3.87
N ALA A 221 10.83 3.80 -4.26
CA ALA A 221 10.26 3.13 -5.42
C ALA A 221 9.99 4.07 -6.62
N GLY A 222 9.83 5.37 -6.35
CA GLY A 222 9.61 6.37 -7.37
C GLY A 222 8.17 6.44 -7.87
N TRP A 223 7.99 6.72 -9.16
CA TRP A 223 6.69 6.82 -9.80
C TRP A 223 5.88 5.54 -9.68
N THR A 224 4.68 5.64 -9.12
CA THR A 224 3.79 4.53 -8.82
C THR A 224 2.38 4.84 -9.29
N LEU A 225 1.72 3.86 -9.94
CA LEU A 225 0.38 4.03 -10.49
C LEU A 225 -0.71 4.09 -9.42
N ALA A 226 -0.51 3.42 -8.28
CA ALA A 226 -1.46 3.41 -7.17
C ALA A 226 -0.76 3.00 -5.86
N SER A 227 -1.14 3.63 -4.76
CA SER A 227 -0.62 3.31 -3.42
C SER A 227 -1.72 3.46 -2.36
N GLY A 228 -1.85 2.43 -1.52
CA GLY A 228 -2.84 2.40 -0.44
C GLY A 228 -2.56 3.44 0.64
N THR A 229 -1.31 3.57 1.09
CA THR A 229 -0.95 4.56 2.11
C THR A 229 -1.00 5.98 1.57
N SER A 230 -0.59 6.19 0.32
CA SER A 230 -0.68 7.50 -0.33
C SER A 230 -2.13 7.97 -0.48
N SER A 231 -3.08 7.08 -0.84
CA SER A 231 -4.49 7.48 -0.90
C SER A 231 -5.04 7.89 0.47
N CYS A 232 -4.66 7.17 1.53
CA CYS A 232 -5.02 7.53 2.91
C CYS A 232 -4.42 8.88 3.32
N ALA A 233 -3.16 9.13 2.97
CA ALA A 233 -2.48 10.40 3.25
C ALA A 233 -3.14 11.57 2.51
N VAL A 234 -3.48 11.40 1.23
CA VAL A 234 -4.20 12.40 0.42
C VAL A 234 -5.55 12.73 1.05
N ALA A 235 -6.37 11.71 1.35
CA ALA A 235 -7.68 11.92 1.96
C ALA A 235 -7.57 12.64 3.31
N ALA A 236 -6.68 12.17 4.21
CA ALA A 236 -6.46 12.79 5.51
C ALA A 236 -5.99 14.25 5.39
N ALA A 237 -5.06 14.54 4.47
CA ALA A 237 -4.56 15.90 4.23
C ALA A 237 -5.66 16.82 3.68
N CYS A 238 -6.49 16.35 2.75
CA CYS A 238 -7.60 17.14 2.18
C CYS A 238 -8.71 17.41 3.21
N VAL A 239 -9.05 16.41 4.03
CA VAL A 239 -10.00 16.58 5.15
C VAL A 239 -9.46 17.58 6.17
N ARG A 240 -8.18 17.47 6.56
CA ARG A 240 -7.52 18.39 7.51
C ARG A 240 -7.46 19.82 6.98
N ALA A 241 -7.31 19.98 5.66
CA ALA A 241 -7.31 21.27 4.97
C ALA A 241 -8.75 21.83 4.72
N GLY A 242 -9.81 21.08 5.02
CA GLY A 242 -11.19 21.49 4.77
C GLY A 242 -11.61 21.47 3.30
N ILE A 243 -10.83 20.80 2.44
CA ILE A 243 -11.06 20.73 0.99
C ILE A 243 -12.13 19.68 0.66
N THR A 244 -12.08 18.52 1.32
CA THR A 244 -13.02 17.42 1.11
C THR A 244 -13.82 17.10 2.36
N ASP A 245 -14.90 16.36 2.16
CA ASP A 245 -15.62 15.66 3.22
C ASP A 245 -14.83 14.43 3.68
N ARG A 246 -15.32 13.67 4.66
CA ARG A 246 -14.59 12.55 5.28
C ARG A 246 -14.63 11.24 4.49
N GLN A 247 -15.46 11.14 3.48
CA GLN A 247 -15.50 10.04 2.52
C GLN A 247 -14.96 10.57 1.20
N VAL A 248 -13.83 10.03 0.74
CA VAL A 248 -13.06 10.58 -0.36
C VAL A 248 -12.68 9.49 -1.35
N ASP A 249 -13.10 9.66 -2.58
CA ASP A 249 -12.59 8.89 -3.71
C ASP A 249 -11.24 9.48 -4.17
N VAL A 250 -10.18 8.73 -3.97
CA VAL A 250 -8.84 9.10 -4.44
C VAL A 250 -8.57 8.39 -5.76
N ILE A 251 -8.59 9.16 -6.84
CA ILE A 251 -8.37 8.69 -8.21
C ILE A 251 -6.88 8.78 -8.54
N MET A 252 -6.26 7.64 -8.81
CA MET A 252 -4.86 7.50 -9.20
C MET A 252 -4.77 6.89 -10.61
N PRO A 253 -3.63 6.96 -11.32
CA PRO A 253 -3.48 6.34 -12.64
C PRO A 253 -3.84 4.84 -12.68
N GLY A 254 -3.57 4.09 -11.62
CA GLY A 254 -3.89 2.65 -11.51
C GLY A 254 -5.33 2.35 -11.08
N GLY A 255 -6.12 3.37 -10.69
CA GLY A 255 -7.53 3.23 -10.30
C GLY A 255 -7.90 4.01 -9.05
N THR A 256 -9.12 3.82 -8.58
CA THR A 256 -9.70 4.57 -7.47
C THR A 256 -9.72 3.73 -6.19
N LEU A 257 -9.42 4.40 -5.07
CA LEU A 257 -9.63 3.90 -3.71
C LEU A 257 -10.53 4.87 -2.96
N GLU A 258 -11.59 4.37 -2.35
CA GLU A 258 -12.36 5.15 -1.41
C GLU A 258 -11.66 5.12 -0.04
N VAL A 259 -11.54 6.27 0.59
CA VAL A 259 -10.97 6.42 1.93
C VAL A 259 -11.97 7.09 2.86
N LEU A 260 -12.16 6.49 4.02
CA LEU A 260 -12.99 7.00 5.10
C LEU A 260 -12.07 7.53 6.21
N VAL A 261 -12.24 8.80 6.56
CA VAL A 261 -11.45 9.48 7.61
C VAL A 261 -12.35 9.70 8.82
N GLY A 262 -12.11 8.97 9.90
CA GLY A 262 -12.86 9.10 11.15
C GLY A 262 -12.60 10.43 11.87
N ASP A 263 -13.52 10.82 12.76
CA ASP A 263 -13.37 12.02 13.59
C ASP A 263 -12.15 11.96 14.51
N ASP A 264 -11.75 10.76 14.88
CA ASP A 264 -10.59 10.47 15.71
C ASP A 264 -9.29 10.30 14.90
N GLY A 265 -9.33 10.56 13.58
CA GLY A 265 -8.21 10.37 12.66
C GLY A 265 -8.00 8.92 12.19
N SER A 266 -8.88 7.98 12.57
CA SER A 266 -8.85 6.62 12.03
C SER A 266 -9.06 6.62 10.52
N LEU A 267 -8.40 5.68 9.83
CA LEU A 267 -8.45 5.55 8.39
C LEU A 267 -8.94 4.16 8.02
N GLU A 268 -9.94 4.12 7.14
CA GLU A 268 -10.34 2.91 6.45
C GLU A 268 -10.23 3.12 4.95
N GLN A 269 -9.86 2.08 4.23
CA GLN A 269 -9.73 2.10 2.77
C GLN A 269 -10.62 1.04 2.17
N VAL A 270 -11.42 1.41 1.18
CA VAL A 270 -12.23 0.48 0.39
C VAL A 270 -11.64 0.38 -1.00
N GLY A 271 -11.43 -0.84 -1.44
CA GLY A 271 -10.89 -1.13 -2.77
C GLY A 271 -11.07 -2.60 -3.14
N PHE A 272 -10.87 -2.90 -4.41
CA PHE A 272 -10.98 -4.27 -4.89
C PHE A 272 -9.66 -5.03 -4.84
N ALA A 273 -9.77 -6.35 -4.83
CA ALA A 273 -8.73 -7.28 -5.18
C ALA A 273 -9.31 -8.32 -6.16
N GLN A 274 -8.51 -8.72 -7.14
CA GLN A 274 -8.88 -9.66 -8.18
C GLN A 274 -7.85 -10.78 -8.28
N GLU A 275 -8.31 -12.02 -8.33
CA GLU A 275 -7.48 -13.17 -8.63
C GLU A 275 -7.24 -13.25 -10.14
N ILE A 276 -5.99 -13.45 -10.54
CA ILE A 276 -5.58 -13.54 -11.95
C ILE A 276 -5.44 -15.00 -12.36
N ALA A 277 -4.73 -15.78 -11.53
CA ALA A 277 -4.40 -17.18 -11.84
C ALA A 277 -4.04 -17.95 -10.59
N VAL A 278 -4.31 -19.24 -10.63
CA VAL A 278 -3.73 -20.24 -9.73
C VAL A 278 -2.69 -21.01 -10.51
N GLY A 279 -1.51 -21.20 -9.93
CA GLY A 279 -0.41 -21.87 -10.60
C GLY A 279 0.42 -22.71 -9.65
N ARG A 280 1.40 -23.43 -10.22
CA ARG A 280 2.37 -24.25 -9.50
C ARG A 280 3.76 -24.02 -10.07
N LEU A 281 4.77 -23.92 -9.20
CA LEU A 281 6.16 -23.84 -9.65
C LEU A 281 6.54 -25.10 -10.41
N SER A 282 7.21 -24.92 -11.55
CA SER A 282 7.70 -26.06 -12.36
C SER A 282 8.88 -26.76 -11.70
N GLY A 283 9.10 -28.03 -12.06
CA GLY A 283 10.26 -28.77 -11.58
C GLY A 283 11.61 -28.12 -11.98
N ASP A 284 11.64 -27.41 -13.12
CA ASP A 284 12.85 -26.71 -13.56
C ASP A 284 13.15 -25.51 -12.67
N LEU A 285 12.14 -24.70 -12.35
CA LEU A 285 12.30 -23.56 -11.45
C LEU A 285 12.67 -24.04 -10.03
N LEU A 286 12.04 -25.11 -9.53
CA LEU A 286 12.36 -25.66 -8.22
C LEU A 286 13.82 -26.12 -8.14
N ARG A 287 14.36 -26.78 -9.19
CA ARG A 287 15.79 -27.13 -9.26
C ARG A 287 16.69 -25.91 -9.27
N ALA A 288 16.31 -24.86 -10.02
CA ALA A 288 17.08 -23.60 -10.04
C ALA A 288 17.07 -22.88 -8.68
N LEU A 289 16.00 -23.03 -7.90
CA LEU A 289 15.89 -22.51 -6.53
C LEU A 289 16.62 -23.36 -5.49
N GLY A 290 17.13 -24.56 -5.86
CA GLY A 290 17.71 -25.50 -4.92
C GLY A 290 16.68 -26.04 -3.92
N ALA A 291 15.46 -26.32 -4.37
CA ALA A 291 14.32 -26.73 -3.54
C ALA A 291 13.79 -28.12 -3.96
#